data_3625cc311bf3641d81f829efdd9c6083
#
_entry.id   3625cc311bf3641d81f829efdd9c6083
#
_cell.length_a   1.000
_cell.length_b   1.000
_cell.length_c   1.000
_cell.angle_alpha   90.00
_cell.angle_beta   90.00
_cell.angle_gamma   90.00
#
_symmetry.space_group_name_H-M   'P 1'
#
loop_
_entity.id
_entity.type
_entity.pdbx_description
1 polymer ?
#
loop_
_entity_poly.entity_id
_entity_poly.type
_entity_poly.pdbx_seq_one_letter_code
_entity_poly.pdbx_strand_id
1 'polypeptide(L)'
;MKKTKSKKVNVRKQLKVKLENTLTRHKNTVGFKPTEQQLYHWFNVINRGLFNSRLPRVPLQIKKLHKDWGRCVANWDNRKTPKGKFDQRVIPYHIEVDYYIELHCKFPTWKDFIETLAHEMVHLYQMTWLKDPYSNHNANFFAWKNKFRIAGLELSRC
;
A
#
# COMPACT_ATOMS: atom_id res chain seq x y z
N MET A 1 16.55 -17.45 37.16
CA MET A 1 16.92 -16.80 35.92
C MET A 1 15.79 -15.94 35.43
N LYS A 2 15.93 -14.65 35.45
CA LYS A 2 14.97 -13.75 34.84
C LYS A 2 15.14 -13.86 33.33
N LYS A 3 14.17 -14.48 32.65
CA LYS A 3 14.10 -14.36 31.19
C LYS A 3 13.89 -12.90 30.85
N THR A 4 14.90 -12.27 30.31
CA THR A 4 14.75 -10.96 29.66
C THR A 4 13.71 -11.12 28.56
N LYS A 5 12.49 -10.65 28.81
CA LYS A 5 11.52 -10.48 27.73
C LYS A 5 12.16 -9.50 26.76
N SER A 6 12.62 -10.01 25.60
CA SER A 6 13.00 -9.14 24.51
C SER A 6 11.83 -8.21 24.28
N LYS A 7 12.02 -6.91 24.49
CA LYS A 7 11.00 -5.92 24.14
C LYS A 7 10.72 -6.09 22.68
N LYS A 8 9.52 -6.64 22.34
CA LYS A 8 9.05 -6.64 20.95
C LYS A 8 9.13 -5.20 20.47
N VAL A 9 10.03 -4.96 19.56
CA VAL A 9 10.17 -3.65 18.92
C VAL A 9 8.84 -3.32 18.27
N ASN A 10 8.19 -2.25 18.71
CA ASN A 10 6.94 -1.81 18.13
C ASN A 10 7.23 -1.11 16.80
N VAL A 11 7.26 -1.88 15.74
CA VAL A 11 7.59 -1.40 14.39
C VAL A 11 6.62 -0.32 13.90
N ARG A 12 5.35 -0.33 14.36
CA ARG A 12 4.39 0.72 14.00
C ARG A 12 4.72 2.04 14.64
N LYS A 13 5.13 2.04 15.92
CA LYS A 13 5.57 3.27 16.59
C LYS A 13 6.86 3.81 15.98
N GLN A 14 7.78 2.94 15.58
CA GLN A 14 8.99 3.35 14.88
C GLN A 14 8.65 3.96 13.52
N LEU A 15 7.71 3.38 12.79
CA LEU A 15 7.20 3.94 11.54
C LEU A 15 6.61 5.33 11.78
N LYS A 16 5.78 5.48 12.81
CA LYS A 16 5.18 6.77 13.18
C LYS A 16 6.25 7.85 13.38
N VAL A 17 7.28 7.56 14.17
CA VAL A 17 8.39 8.49 14.43
C VAL A 17 9.09 8.87 13.12
N LYS A 18 9.38 7.90 12.28
CA LYS A 18 10.05 8.12 10.99
C LYS A 18 9.21 8.99 10.05
N LEU A 19 7.90 8.73 9.99
CA LEU A 19 6.96 9.53 9.20
C LEU A 19 6.86 10.95 9.72
N GLU A 20 6.73 11.15 11.02
CA GLU A 20 6.67 12.48 11.65
C GLU A 20 7.94 13.29 11.39
N ASN A 21 9.11 12.67 11.50
CA ASN A 21 10.39 13.33 11.22
C ASN A 21 10.49 13.78 9.76
N THR A 22 10.05 12.92 8.84
CA THR A 22 10.05 13.26 7.42
C THR A 22 9.01 14.30 7.08
N LEU A 23 7.81 14.21 7.68
CA LEU A 23 6.77 15.22 7.54
C LEU A 23 7.25 16.61 7.97
N THR A 24 7.99 16.67 9.08
CA THR A 24 8.56 17.94 9.57
C THR A 24 9.51 18.56 8.53
N ARG A 25 10.32 17.76 7.84
CA ARG A 25 11.20 18.25 6.75
C ARG A 25 10.42 18.79 5.56
N HIS A 26 9.22 18.28 5.32
CA HIS A 26 8.36 18.65 4.20
C HIS A 26 7.22 19.60 4.59
N LYS A 27 7.25 20.16 5.80
CA LYS A 27 6.17 20.97 6.36
C LYS A 27 5.75 22.12 5.45
N ASN A 28 6.68 22.75 4.75
CA ASN A 28 6.43 23.87 3.86
C ASN A 28 6.44 23.50 2.38
N THR A 29 6.51 22.20 2.07
CA THR A 29 6.54 21.72 0.68
C THR A 29 5.13 21.69 0.12
N VAL A 30 4.88 22.48 -0.91
CA VAL A 30 3.64 22.49 -1.67
C VAL A 30 3.89 21.82 -3.02
N GLY A 31 3.05 20.86 -3.38
CA GLY A 31 3.18 20.17 -4.65
C GLY A 31 4.34 19.19 -4.69
N PHE A 32 4.31 18.19 -3.83
CA PHE A 32 5.33 17.15 -3.76
C PHE A 32 5.34 16.26 -5.00
N LYS A 33 6.51 16.11 -5.62
CA LYS A 33 6.73 15.22 -6.77
C LYS A 33 7.60 14.05 -6.33
N PRO A 34 7.02 12.84 -6.14
CA PRO A 34 7.81 11.69 -5.77
C PRO A 34 8.72 11.24 -6.90
N THR A 35 9.88 10.70 -6.55
CA THR A 35 10.74 9.98 -7.47
C THR A 35 10.48 8.48 -7.35
N GLU A 36 10.83 7.71 -8.37
CA GLU A 36 10.75 6.26 -8.33
C GLU A 36 11.55 5.67 -7.17
N GLN A 37 12.74 6.20 -6.91
CA GLN A 37 13.57 5.79 -5.79
C GLN A 37 12.86 6.01 -4.45
N GLN A 38 12.17 7.14 -4.28
CA GLN A 38 11.39 7.43 -3.07
C GLN A 38 10.20 6.47 -2.92
N LEU A 39 9.56 6.10 -4.02
CA LEU A 39 8.50 5.09 -4.03
C LEU A 39 8.98 3.77 -3.45
N TYR A 40 10.08 3.23 -3.97
CA TYR A 40 10.63 1.96 -3.49
C TYR A 40 11.12 2.06 -2.04
N HIS A 41 11.74 3.15 -1.68
CA HIS A 41 12.20 3.38 -0.30
C HIS A 41 11.02 3.34 0.68
N TRP A 42 9.98 4.12 0.42
CA TRP A 42 8.83 4.21 1.32
C TRP A 42 7.96 2.96 1.29
N PHE A 43 7.85 2.30 0.15
CA PHE A 43 7.22 0.99 0.08
C PHE A 43 7.87 0.02 1.07
N ASN A 44 9.19 -0.09 1.05
CA ASN A 44 9.91 -0.97 1.96
C ASN A 44 9.74 -0.57 3.43
N VAL A 45 9.80 0.71 3.73
CA VAL A 45 9.62 1.24 5.09
C VAL A 45 8.20 0.94 5.62
N ILE A 46 7.19 1.22 4.81
CA ILE A 46 5.79 0.97 5.18
C ILE A 46 5.50 -0.54 5.26
N ASN A 47 6.01 -1.32 4.34
CA ASN A 47 5.85 -2.77 4.36
C ASN A 47 6.38 -3.37 5.68
N ARG A 48 7.56 -2.94 6.10
CA ARG A 48 8.13 -3.36 7.38
C ARG A 48 7.29 -2.88 8.57
N GLY A 49 6.87 -1.63 8.58
CA GLY A 49 6.22 -1.01 9.73
C GLY A 49 4.74 -1.37 9.89
N LEU A 50 4.00 -1.54 8.79
CA LEU A 50 2.57 -1.84 8.81
C LEU A 50 2.25 -3.30 8.50
N PHE A 51 2.97 -3.92 7.60
CA PHE A 51 2.62 -5.22 7.05
C PHE A 51 3.56 -6.35 7.49
N ASN A 52 4.46 -6.09 8.43
CA ASN A 52 5.45 -7.07 8.90
C ASN A 52 6.26 -7.69 7.76
N SER A 53 6.56 -6.91 6.74
CA SER A 53 7.29 -7.33 5.54
C SER A 53 6.58 -8.44 4.74
N ARG A 54 5.27 -8.54 4.85
CA ARG A 54 4.47 -9.60 4.19
C ARG A 54 4.13 -9.31 2.73
N LEU A 55 4.22 -8.05 2.30
CA LEU A 55 3.89 -7.72 0.92
C LEU A 55 5.01 -8.16 -0.03
N PRO A 56 4.66 -8.74 -1.19
CA PRO A 56 5.65 -9.10 -2.19
C PRO A 56 6.25 -7.84 -2.83
N ARG A 57 7.45 -7.98 -3.36
CA ARG A 57 8.02 -6.95 -4.22
C ARG A 57 7.24 -6.88 -5.52
N VAL A 58 6.79 -5.71 -5.86
CA VAL A 58 6.04 -5.45 -7.09
C VAL A 58 6.64 -4.23 -7.80
N PRO A 59 6.49 -4.13 -9.12
CA PRO A 59 6.86 -2.90 -9.83
C PRO A 59 6.08 -1.71 -9.27
N LEU A 60 6.79 -0.61 -9.04
CA LEU A 60 6.21 0.66 -8.60
C LEU A 60 6.51 1.70 -9.67
N GLN A 61 5.48 2.41 -10.12
CA GLN A 61 5.59 3.35 -11.23
C GLN A 61 4.98 4.69 -10.87
N ILE A 62 5.58 5.74 -11.42
CA ILE A 62 5.00 7.08 -11.40
C ILE A 62 4.38 7.33 -12.77
N LYS A 63 3.11 7.71 -12.78
CA LYS A 63 2.38 7.94 -14.01
C LYS A 63 1.40 9.09 -13.83
N LYS A 64 1.22 9.91 -14.85
CA LYS A 64 0.16 10.92 -14.82
C LYS A 64 -1.19 10.21 -14.88
N LEU A 65 -1.89 10.20 -13.74
CA LEU A 65 -3.23 9.61 -13.61
C LEU A 65 -4.27 10.72 -13.72
N HIS A 66 -5.41 10.42 -14.37
CA HIS A 66 -6.44 11.44 -14.65
C HIS A 66 -7.56 11.45 -13.62
N LYS A 67 -7.87 10.32 -13.00
CA LYS A 67 -8.99 10.18 -12.07
C LYS A 67 -8.58 9.78 -10.67
N ASP A 68 -7.44 9.11 -10.53
CA ASP A 68 -6.97 8.53 -9.27
C ASP A 68 -5.63 9.14 -8.88
N TRP A 69 -5.35 9.14 -7.58
CA TRP A 69 -4.03 9.49 -7.06
C TRP A 69 -3.06 8.31 -7.07
N GLY A 70 -3.60 7.11 -7.06
CA GLY A 70 -2.86 5.87 -7.14
C GLY A 70 -3.77 4.71 -7.49
N ARG A 71 -3.17 3.60 -7.87
CA ARG A 71 -3.90 2.35 -8.11
C ARG A 71 -2.99 1.15 -7.91
N CYS A 72 -3.58 0.07 -7.41
CA CYS A 72 -2.97 -1.24 -7.37
C CYS A 72 -3.63 -2.11 -8.42
N VAL A 73 -2.83 -2.64 -9.33
CA VAL A 73 -3.34 -3.36 -10.51
C VAL A 73 -2.92 -4.82 -10.44
N ALA A 74 -3.86 -5.70 -10.74
CA ALA A 74 -3.63 -7.12 -10.93
C ALA A 74 -3.84 -7.46 -12.41
N ASN A 75 -2.85 -8.05 -13.04
CA ASN A 75 -2.90 -8.50 -14.43
C ASN A 75 -2.75 -10.00 -14.53
N TRP A 76 -3.60 -10.60 -15.34
CA TRP A 76 -3.53 -12.03 -15.64
C TRP A 76 -3.94 -12.30 -17.08
N ASP A 77 -3.58 -13.50 -17.56
CA ASP A 77 -3.96 -13.91 -18.91
C ASP A 77 -5.41 -14.39 -18.93
N ASN A 78 -6.31 -13.56 -19.48
CA ASN A 78 -7.73 -13.86 -19.60
C ASN A 78 -8.04 -15.11 -20.43
N ARG A 79 -7.13 -15.55 -21.29
CA ARG A 79 -7.31 -16.78 -22.11
C ARG A 79 -7.25 -18.04 -21.24
N LYS A 80 -6.64 -17.96 -20.05
CA LYS A 80 -6.54 -19.05 -19.09
C LYS A 80 -7.71 -19.15 -18.12
N THR A 81 -8.65 -18.18 -18.16
CA THR A 81 -9.85 -18.20 -17.34
C THR A 81 -10.99 -18.91 -18.08
N PRO A 82 -11.81 -19.74 -17.41
CA PRO A 82 -12.97 -20.38 -18.04
C PRO A 82 -13.94 -19.33 -18.58
N LYS A 83 -14.32 -19.48 -19.85
CA LYS A 83 -15.30 -18.59 -20.49
C LYS A 83 -16.68 -18.78 -19.87
N GLY A 84 -17.40 -17.71 -19.59
CA GLY A 84 -18.84 -17.67 -19.38
C GLY A 84 -19.33 -17.78 -17.92
N LYS A 85 -18.47 -18.05 -16.93
CA LYS A 85 -18.86 -18.16 -15.52
C LYS A 85 -18.07 -17.28 -14.57
N PHE A 86 -17.11 -16.50 -15.09
CA PHE A 86 -16.26 -15.63 -14.27
C PHE A 86 -16.58 -14.18 -14.51
N ASP A 87 -16.82 -13.45 -13.42
CA ASP A 87 -16.74 -12.01 -13.43
C ASP A 87 -15.28 -11.62 -13.70
N GLN A 88 -15.01 -10.96 -14.81
CA GLN A 88 -13.66 -10.52 -15.19
C GLN A 88 -13.03 -9.54 -14.19
N ARG A 89 -13.83 -9.01 -13.26
CA ARG A 89 -13.35 -8.15 -12.16
C ARG A 89 -12.85 -8.95 -10.97
N VAL A 90 -13.10 -10.25 -10.92
CA VAL A 90 -12.69 -11.13 -9.83
C VAL A 90 -11.29 -11.67 -10.12
N ILE A 91 -10.40 -11.50 -9.15
CA ILE A 91 -9.02 -11.98 -9.26
C ILE A 91 -9.00 -13.51 -9.19
N PRO A 92 -8.49 -14.21 -10.20
CA PRO A 92 -8.45 -15.67 -10.18
C PRO A 92 -7.36 -16.19 -9.22
N TYR A 93 -7.68 -17.29 -8.50
CA TYR A 93 -6.76 -17.90 -7.53
C TYR A 93 -5.76 -18.90 -8.12
N HIS A 94 -6.09 -19.48 -9.25
CA HIS A 94 -5.43 -20.67 -9.79
C HIS A 94 -4.59 -20.40 -11.02
N ILE A 95 -4.44 -19.13 -11.37
CA ILE A 95 -3.55 -18.70 -12.46
C ILE A 95 -2.56 -17.68 -11.95
N GLU A 96 -1.48 -17.50 -12.68
CA GLU A 96 -0.47 -16.51 -12.35
C GLU A 96 -1.02 -15.10 -12.54
N VAL A 97 -0.83 -14.27 -11.52
CA VAL A 97 -1.26 -12.88 -11.50
C VAL A 97 -0.05 -12.00 -11.22
N ASP A 98 0.16 -11.02 -12.08
CA ASP A 98 1.18 -9.99 -11.89
C ASP A 98 0.56 -8.76 -11.24
N TYR A 99 1.21 -8.23 -10.23
CA TYR A 99 0.76 -7.04 -9.50
C TYR A 99 1.71 -5.88 -9.72
N TYR A 100 1.17 -4.68 -9.78
CA TYR A 100 1.97 -3.45 -9.74
C TYR A 100 1.19 -2.31 -9.13
N ILE A 101 1.90 -1.28 -8.65
CA ILE A 101 1.32 -0.07 -8.09
C ILE A 101 1.76 1.12 -8.93
N GLU A 102 0.80 1.98 -9.29
CA GLU A 102 1.05 3.24 -9.94
C GLU A 102 0.61 4.38 -9.03
N LEU A 103 1.44 5.40 -8.90
CA LEU A 103 1.09 6.63 -8.20
C LEU A 103 1.16 7.82 -9.15
N HIS A 104 0.30 8.81 -8.88
CA HIS A 104 0.30 10.05 -9.62
C HIS A 104 1.64 10.79 -9.49
N CYS A 105 1.99 11.58 -10.48
CA CYS A 105 3.30 12.24 -10.55
C CYS A 105 3.46 13.45 -9.62
N LYS A 106 2.37 13.97 -9.05
CA LYS A 106 2.39 15.12 -8.16
C LYS A 106 1.27 15.04 -7.14
N PHE A 107 1.62 15.28 -5.88
CA PHE A 107 0.66 15.32 -4.77
C PHE A 107 0.60 16.72 -4.15
N PRO A 108 -0.53 17.09 -3.54
CA PRO A 108 -0.61 18.37 -2.82
C PRO A 108 0.43 18.50 -1.72
N THR A 109 0.66 17.40 -0.95
CA THR A 109 1.63 17.35 0.14
C THR A 109 2.37 16.02 0.13
N TRP A 110 3.49 15.96 0.85
CA TRP A 110 4.22 14.72 1.08
C TRP A 110 3.36 13.68 1.82
N LYS A 111 2.54 14.13 2.78
CA LYS A 111 1.64 13.26 3.54
C LYS A 111 0.63 12.58 2.62
N ASP A 112 0.06 13.30 1.68
CA ASP A 112 -0.86 12.74 0.68
C ASP A 112 -0.19 11.64 -0.14
N PHE A 113 1.06 11.84 -0.53
CA PHE A 113 1.86 10.82 -1.22
C PHE A 113 1.98 9.54 -0.39
N ILE A 114 2.38 9.64 0.87
CA ILE A 114 2.56 8.49 1.77
C ILE A 114 1.23 7.78 2.04
N GLU A 115 0.17 8.53 2.31
CA GLU A 115 -1.14 7.94 2.59
C GLU A 115 -1.71 7.24 1.36
N THR A 116 -1.49 7.77 0.16
CA THR A 116 -1.89 7.12 -1.09
C THR A 116 -1.10 5.83 -1.31
N LEU A 117 0.21 5.86 -1.13
CA LEU A 117 1.04 4.66 -1.26
C LEU A 117 0.58 3.56 -0.28
N ALA A 118 0.39 3.90 0.98
CA ALA A 118 -0.06 2.95 1.99
C ALA A 118 -1.46 2.41 1.69
N HIS A 119 -2.36 3.23 1.17
CA HIS A 119 -3.70 2.83 0.72
C HIS A 119 -3.62 1.74 -0.38
N GLU A 120 -2.81 1.95 -1.40
CA GLU A 120 -2.63 0.97 -2.46
C GLU A 120 -1.95 -0.32 -1.96
N MET A 121 -1.09 -0.19 -0.96
CA MET A 121 -0.47 -1.36 -0.32
C MET A 121 -1.50 -2.21 0.44
N VAL A 122 -2.56 -1.62 1.00
CA VAL A 122 -3.68 -2.40 1.58
C VAL A 122 -4.38 -3.21 0.50
N HIS A 123 -4.62 -2.65 -0.66
CA HIS A 123 -5.19 -3.41 -1.78
C HIS A 123 -4.28 -4.56 -2.21
N LEU A 124 -2.98 -4.34 -2.24
CA LEU A 124 -2.01 -5.41 -2.53
C LEU A 124 -2.12 -6.54 -1.49
N TYR A 125 -2.26 -6.20 -0.22
CA TYR A 125 -2.46 -7.19 0.85
C TYR A 125 -3.77 -7.96 0.67
N GLN A 126 -4.87 -7.27 0.35
CA GLN A 126 -6.15 -7.91 0.08
C GLN A 126 -6.02 -8.96 -1.04
N MET A 127 -5.34 -8.62 -2.12
CA MET A 127 -5.18 -9.49 -3.28
C MET A 127 -4.24 -10.66 -3.02
N THR A 128 -3.13 -10.43 -2.34
CA THR A 128 -2.05 -11.42 -2.18
C THR A 128 -2.23 -12.33 -0.97
N TRP A 129 -2.61 -11.78 0.16
CA TRP A 129 -2.74 -12.53 1.42
C TRP A 129 -4.16 -12.97 1.73
N LEU A 130 -5.13 -12.09 1.56
CA LEU A 130 -6.53 -12.40 1.88
C LEU A 130 -7.24 -13.09 0.73
N LYS A 131 -6.67 -13.06 -0.48
CA LYS A 131 -7.33 -13.57 -1.69
C LYS A 131 -8.72 -12.97 -1.87
N ASP A 132 -8.88 -11.71 -1.47
CA ASP A 132 -10.12 -10.96 -1.63
C ASP A 132 -10.33 -10.70 -3.12
N PRO A 133 -11.34 -11.35 -3.74
CA PRO A 133 -11.48 -11.31 -5.19
C PRO A 133 -11.85 -9.92 -5.74
N TYR A 134 -12.40 -9.08 -4.90
CA TYR A 134 -12.85 -7.76 -5.34
C TYR A 134 -11.85 -6.65 -5.02
N SER A 135 -11.03 -6.84 -4.02
CA SER A 135 -10.00 -5.86 -3.57
C SER A 135 -10.53 -4.42 -3.57
N ASN A 136 -11.73 -4.21 -3.03
CA ASN A 136 -12.37 -2.90 -2.96
C ASN A 136 -12.33 -2.33 -1.54
N HIS A 137 -13.00 -1.20 -1.31
CA HIS A 137 -13.09 -0.57 0.01
C HIS A 137 -14.13 -1.25 0.90
N ASN A 138 -13.92 -2.52 1.16
CA ASN A 138 -14.80 -3.38 1.99
C ASN A 138 -14.28 -3.49 3.43
N ALA A 139 -14.87 -4.42 4.22
CA ALA A 139 -14.46 -4.65 5.60
C ALA A 139 -12.99 -5.06 5.74
N ASN A 140 -12.46 -5.85 4.81
CA ASN A 140 -11.04 -6.24 4.79
C ASN A 140 -10.12 -5.04 4.62
N PHE A 141 -10.52 -4.07 3.81
CA PHE A 141 -9.79 -2.83 3.63
C PHE A 141 -9.81 -1.98 4.91
N PHE A 142 -10.98 -1.70 5.46
CA PHE A 142 -11.11 -0.86 6.64
C PHE A 142 -10.62 -1.52 7.95
N ALA A 143 -10.39 -2.81 7.95
CA ALA A 143 -9.74 -3.48 9.07
C ALA A 143 -8.35 -2.93 9.38
N TRP A 144 -7.70 -2.28 8.42
CA TRP A 144 -6.39 -1.63 8.57
C TRP A 144 -6.45 -0.24 9.20
N LYS A 145 -7.63 0.35 9.37
CA LYS A 145 -7.80 1.72 9.83
C LYS A 145 -7.11 2.00 11.17
N ASN A 146 -7.27 1.09 12.14
CA ASN A 146 -6.64 1.26 13.46
C ASN A 146 -5.11 1.17 13.40
N LYS A 147 -4.57 0.25 12.62
CA LYS A 147 -3.13 0.10 12.42
C LYS A 147 -2.52 1.33 11.75
N PHE A 148 -3.20 1.90 10.78
CA PHE A 148 -2.81 3.15 10.14
C PHE A 148 -2.77 4.30 11.16
N ARG A 149 -3.81 4.42 11.99
CA ARG A 149 -3.88 5.46 13.01
C ARG A 149 -2.71 5.36 14.01
N ILE A 150 -2.33 4.16 14.42
CA ILE A 150 -1.17 3.94 15.30
C ILE A 150 0.13 4.43 14.64
N ALA A 151 0.24 4.28 13.33
CA ALA A 151 1.38 4.78 12.56
C ALA A 151 1.29 6.28 12.21
N GLY A 152 0.21 6.96 12.59
CA GLY A 152 0.00 8.37 12.28
C GLY A 152 -0.52 8.64 10.89
N LEU A 153 -1.16 7.64 10.27
CA LEU A 153 -1.72 7.72 8.92
C LEU A 153 -3.25 7.67 8.96
N GLU A 154 -3.85 8.26 7.96
CA GLU A 154 -5.28 8.15 7.72
C GLU A 154 -5.56 7.17 6.59
N LEU A 155 -6.50 6.26 6.80
CA LEU A 155 -6.99 5.35 5.77
C LEU A 155 -8.38 5.81 5.35
N SER A 156 -8.46 6.37 4.16
CA SER A 156 -9.71 6.88 3.57
C SER A 156 -10.08 6.09 2.31
N ARG A 157 -11.29 6.30 1.82
CA ARG A 157 -11.78 5.73 0.56
C ARG A 157 -11.08 6.28 -0.67
N CYS A 158 -10.56 7.48 -0.56
CA CYS A 158 -9.92 8.20 -1.67
C CYS A 158 -8.47 8.45 -1.37
#